data_1a013383d3cca18169383e9571e04bf6
#
_entry.id   1a013383d3cca18169383e9571e04bf6
#
_cell.length_a   1.000
_cell.length_b   1.000
_cell.length_c   1.000
_cell.angle_alpha   90.00
_cell.angle_beta   90.00
_cell.angle_gamma   90.00
#
_symmetry.space_group_name_H-M   'P 1'
#
loop_
_entity.id
_entity.type
_entity.pdbx_description
1 polymer ?
#
loop_
_entity_poly.entity_id
_entity_poly.type
_entity_poly.pdbx_seq_one_letter_code
_entity_poly.pdbx_strand_id
1 'polypeptide(L)'
;MLDNWFIGQSMSHPLHILAQSLLTFCFPNMPLLSNQQSGEAYAYEGLKNILSGDNVKEFLFEYRHYHSHWPLIHIATFDPFSANPGLVLAMCCIGAVYSDKLGSAEVRWLMERVRESVLKTSQVYKLAQAHQMANLDHQLAATTEEVQALVLLHSQFLWHGSQQLRQQVRDDVRALANVTRSASLFQPLSRDNPNASALHQPGPVTGEEVNSWNWNRWIENEKRARLTAYIYLIDASSTIFFNTQPRYDVNNITVPLPADDATWEARTSEDCASALGLRGPAAQKDNESGSRRAKQLALSEALCVLNGACPGQFPERATNAFGKFGMSIAFSLTYRMLIVVSSHPRRPCPNLSHPATASAKSVFKWRKHTPITGRQSWYWHATKRSQ
;
A
#
# COMPACT_ATOMS: atom_id res chain seq x y z
N MET A 1 10.30 17.01 -4.95
CA MET A 1 9.69 15.97 -5.81
C MET A 1 8.21 16.26 -6.06
N LEU A 2 7.39 16.46 -5.02
CA LEU A 2 5.99 16.88 -5.13
C LEU A 2 5.80 18.31 -5.65
N ASP A 3 6.82 19.16 -5.51
CA ASP A 3 6.82 20.53 -6.06
C ASP A 3 6.58 20.56 -7.57
N ASN A 4 6.97 19.50 -8.28
CA ASN A 4 6.82 19.42 -9.74
C ASN A 4 5.35 19.29 -10.21
N TRP A 5 4.43 18.84 -9.35
CA TRP A 5 3.00 18.77 -9.71
C TRP A 5 2.42 20.17 -9.98
N PHE A 6 3.05 21.21 -9.44
CA PHE A 6 2.52 22.56 -9.43
C PHE A 6 3.48 23.61 -10.01
N ILE A 7 4.58 23.19 -10.71
CA ILE A 7 5.55 24.12 -11.31
C ILE A 7 5.05 24.57 -12.69
N GLY A 8 4.95 25.87 -12.88
CA GLY A 8 5.02 26.49 -14.20
C GLY A 8 3.74 27.05 -14.82
N GLN A 9 2.61 27.11 -14.08
CA GLN A 9 1.39 27.77 -14.56
C GLN A 9 0.80 28.68 -13.49
N SER A 10 0.01 29.68 -13.91
CA SER A 10 -0.92 30.38 -13.01
C SER A 10 -1.94 29.38 -12.50
N MET A 11 -1.64 28.70 -11.39
CA MET A 11 -2.24 27.45 -10.94
C MET A 11 -3.63 27.61 -10.29
N SER A 12 -4.17 28.83 -10.17
CA SER A 12 -5.46 29.04 -9.52
C SER A 12 -6.62 28.34 -10.24
N HIS A 13 -6.64 28.35 -11.56
CA HIS A 13 -7.74 27.77 -12.34
C HIS A 13 -7.74 26.22 -12.35
N PRO A 14 -6.63 25.52 -12.66
CA PRO A 14 -6.59 24.05 -12.61
C PRO A 14 -6.89 23.49 -11.23
N LEU A 15 -6.35 24.08 -10.15
CA LEU A 15 -6.63 23.66 -8.79
C LEU A 15 -8.10 23.85 -8.39
N HIS A 16 -8.73 24.93 -8.88
CA HIS A 16 -10.16 25.14 -8.67
C HIS A 16 -10.99 24.05 -9.39
N ILE A 17 -10.63 23.67 -10.60
CA ILE A 17 -11.28 22.57 -11.32
C ILE A 17 -11.10 21.26 -10.58
N LEU A 18 -9.89 20.97 -10.09
CA LEU A 18 -9.63 19.78 -9.27
C LEU A 18 -10.52 19.78 -8.01
N ALA A 19 -10.52 20.86 -7.24
CA ALA A 19 -11.34 20.99 -6.04
C ALA A 19 -12.83 20.77 -6.34
N GLN A 20 -13.33 21.35 -7.44
CA GLN A 20 -14.71 21.15 -7.89
C GLN A 20 -15.02 19.71 -8.29
N SER A 21 -14.07 19.02 -8.96
CA SER A 21 -14.18 17.60 -9.29
C SER A 21 -14.26 16.74 -8.03
N LEU A 22 -13.44 17.02 -7.02
CA LEU A 22 -13.46 16.32 -5.74
C LEU A 22 -14.78 16.53 -4.99
N LEU A 23 -15.32 17.75 -5.00
CA LEU A 23 -16.63 18.05 -4.43
C LEU A 23 -17.76 17.31 -5.16
N THR A 24 -17.72 17.29 -6.49
CA THR A 24 -18.71 16.58 -7.30
C THR A 24 -18.68 15.07 -7.04
N PHE A 25 -17.48 14.51 -6.83
CA PHE A 25 -17.34 13.10 -6.44
C PHE A 25 -18.02 12.80 -5.10
N CYS A 26 -17.91 13.71 -4.12
CA CYS A 26 -18.56 13.56 -2.81
C CYS A 26 -20.08 13.78 -2.88
N PHE A 27 -20.55 14.68 -3.74
CA PHE A 27 -21.95 15.11 -3.84
C PHE A 27 -22.42 15.13 -5.32
N PRO A 28 -22.58 13.97 -5.95
CA PRO A 28 -22.92 13.91 -7.39
C PRO A 28 -24.30 14.49 -7.74
N ASN A 29 -25.22 14.53 -6.78
CA ASN A 29 -26.60 15.00 -7.00
C ASN A 29 -26.86 16.44 -6.48
N MET A 30 -25.81 17.17 -6.05
CA MET A 30 -25.96 18.48 -5.42
C MET A 30 -26.67 19.55 -6.26
N PRO A 31 -26.50 19.62 -7.60
CA PRO A 31 -27.25 20.57 -8.44
C PRO A 31 -28.77 20.47 -8.33
N LEU A 32 -29.28 19.28 -7.96
CA LEU A 32 -30.72 19.02 -7.83
C LEU A 32 -31.27 19.38 -6.44
N LEU A 33 -30.40 19.60 -5.46
CA LEU A 33 -30.78 19.81 -4.04
C LEU A 33 -30.68 21.28 -3.59
N SER A 34 -30.38 22.21 -4.49
CA SER A 34 -30.05 23.61 -4.19
C SER A 34 -31.15 24.41 -3.47
N ASN A 35 -32.37 23.89 -3.34
CA ASN A 35 -33.51 24.57 -2.69
C ASN A 35 -33.93 23.97 -1.34
N GLN A 36 -33.20 22.99 -0.79
CA GLN A 36 -33.54 22.37 0.49
C GLN A 36 -32.49 22.70 1.54
N GLN A 37 -32.91 23.21 2.70
CA GLN A 37 -32.14 23.29 3.95
C GLN A 37 -31.96 21.86 4.50
N SER A 38 -31.16 21.03 3.79
CA SER A 38 -30.89 19.66 4.18
C SER A 38 -29.52 19.56 4.84
N GLY A 39 -29.32 18.55 5.68
CA GLY A 39 -28.01 18.26 6.28
C GLY A 39 -26.91 18.04 5.21
N GLU A 40 -27.27 17.58 4.01
CA GLU A 40 -26.35 17.44 2.87
C GLU A 40 -25.88 18.80 2.33
N ALA A 41 -26.73 19.83 2.32
CA ALA A 41 -26.34 21.18 1.89
C ALA A 41 -25.30 21.78 2.86
N TYR A 42 -25.48 21.61 4.16
CA TYR A 42 -24.46 22.03 5.15
C TYR A 42 -23.17 21.25 5.00
N ALA A 43 -23.24 19.94 4.76
CA ALA A 43 -22.05 19.11 4.54
C ALA A 43 -21.31 19.52 3.26
N TYR A 44 -22.02 19.85 2.19
CA TYR A 44 -21.46 20.37 0.95
C TYR A 44 -20.71 21.69 1.15
N GLU A 45 -21.35 22.68 1.77
CA GLU A 45 -20.70 23.99 2.02
C GLU A 45 -19.50 23.84 2.99
N GLY A 46 -19.60 22.97 4.00
CA GLY A 46 -18.48 22.64 4.88
C GLY A 46 -17.31 22.04 4.10
N LEU A 47 -17.58 21.05 3.23
CA LEU A 47 -16.53 20.40 2.46
C LEU A 47 -15.92 21.34 1.39
N LYS A 48 -16.73 22.20 0.77
CA LYS A 48 -16.30 23.21 -0.19
C LYS A 48 -15.32 24.22 0.43
N ASN A 49 -15.54 24.60 1.68
CA ASN A 49 -14.63 25.49 2.40
C ASN A 49 -13.29 24.79 2.72
N ILE A 50 -13.33 23.50 3.07
CA ILE A 50 -12.14 22.70 3.36
C ILE A 50 -11.36 22.36 2.09
N LEU A 51 -12.03 21.94 1.02
CA LEU A 51 -11.43 21.54 -0.25
C LEU A 51 -11.28 22.72 -1.22
N SER A 52 -10.83 23.88 -0.74
CA SER A 52 -10.40 24.96 -1.64
C SER A 52 -9.18 24.52 -2.45
N GLY A 53 -8.95 25.15 -3.63
CA GLY A 53 -7.79 24.83 -4.45
C GLY A 53 -6.46 24.95 -3.71
N ASP A 54 -6.30 25.96 -2.87
CA ASP A 54 -5.11 26.19 -2.06
C ASP A 54 -4.93 25.11 -0.98
N ASN A 55 -6.02 24.72 -0.32
CA ASN A 55 -5.97 23.65 0.67
C ASN A 55 -5.68 22.29 0.03
N VAL A 56 -6.28 21.99 -1.12
CA VAL A 56 -6.00 20.75 -1.87
C VAL A 56 -4.52 20.67 -2.25
N LYS A 57 -3.95 21.79 -2.74
CA LYS A 57 -2.50 21.90 -3.02
C LYS A 57 -1.67 21.61 -1.78
N GLU A 58 -1.99 22.26 -0.68
CA GLU A 58 -1.30 22.10 0.60
C GLU A 58 -1.38 20.67 1.11
N PHE A 59 -2.58 20.07 1.13
CA PHE A 59 -2.75 18.69 1.60
C PHE A 59 -2.00 17.69 0.73
N LEU A 60 -2.04 17.83 -0.59
CA LEU A 60 -1.25 16.97 -1.48
C LEU A 60 0.26 17.14 -1.26
N PHE A 61 0.72 18.36 -0.97
CA PHE A 61 2.11 18.61 -0.63
C PHE A 61 2.48 17.96 0.72
N GLU A 62 1.65 18.08 1.73
CA GLU A 62 1.89 17.50 3.06
C GLU A 62 1.75 15.97 3.08
N TYR A 63 1.06 15.35 2.12
CA TYR A 63 1.04 13.89 1.93
C TYR A 63 2.43 13.27 1.81
N ARG A 64 3.46 14.05 1.40
CA ARG A 64 4.87 13.62 1.34
C ARG A 64 5.38 13.02 2.66
N HIS A 65 4.89 13.52 3.80
CA HIS A 65 5.30 13.01 5.12
C HIS A 65 4.86 11.56 5.33
N TYR A 66 3.67 11.24 4.88
CA TYR A 66 3.18 9.86 4.87
C TYR A 66 3.88 9.01 3.82
N HIS A 67 4.03 9.54 2.63
CA HIS A 67 4.66 8.85 1.50
C HIS A 67 6.10 8.43 1.79
N SER A 68 6.86 9.19 2.56
CA SER A 68 8.24 8.85 2.95
C SER A 68 8.35 7.53 3.73
N HIS A 69 7.26 7.10 4.38
CA HIS A 69 7.20 5.86 5.14
C HIS A 69 6.43 4.76 4.40
N TRP A 70 5.41 5.16 3.65
CA TRP A 70 4.45 4.29 2.95
C TRP A 70 4.37 4.66 1.47
N PRO A 71 5.38 4.32 0.67
CA PRO A 71 5.49 4.76 -0.73
C PRO A 71 4.58 3.93 -1.65
N LEU A 72 3.26 4.09 -1.51
CA LEU A 72 2.25 3.39 -2.31
C LEU A 72 1.98 4.04 -3.66
N ILE A 73 2.22 5.35 -3.78
CA ILE A 73 1.95 6.12 -4.99
C ILE A 73 3.26 6.36 -5.73
N HIS A 74 3.31 6.10 -7.01
CA HIS A 74 4.47 6.43 -7.83
C HIS A 74 4.44 7.92 -8.20
N ILE A 75 5.07 8.74 -7.36
CA ILE A 75 4.98 10.20 -7.43
C ILE A 75 5.47 10.75 -8.78
N ALA A 76 6.45 10.10 -9.41
CA ALA A 76 7.02 10.57 -10.67
C ALA A 76 6.03 10.55 -11.86
N THR A 77 5.05 9.62 -11.82
CA THR A 77 4.03 9.49 -12.87
C THR A 77 2.61 9.82 -12.39
N PHE A 78 2.45 10.17 -11.11
CA PHE A 78 1.14 10.49 -10.57
C PHE A 78 0.70 11.90 -11.01
N ASP A 79 -0.48 11.98 -11.61
CA ASP A 79 -1.12 13.23 -11.96
C ASP A 79 -2.46 13.35 -11.23
N PRO A 80 -2.59 14.26 -10.25
CA PRO A 80 -3.81 14.41 -9.46
C PRO A 80 -5.03 14.87 -10.27
N PHE A 81 -4.82 15.42 -11.48
CA PHE A 81 -5.90 15.91 -12.34
C PHE A 81 -6.56 14.79 -13.15
N SER A 82 -5.84 13.71 -13.40
CA SER A 82 -6.33 12.53 -14.14
C SER A 82 -6.58 11.30 -13.28
N ALA A 83 -6.07 11.30 -12.03
CA ALA A 83 -6.21 10.19 -11.10
C ALA A 83 -7.64 10.02 -10.59
N ASN A 84 -7.94 8.85 -10.04
CA ASN A 84 -9.22 8.57 -9.38
C ASN A 84 -9.48 9.60 -8.25
N PRO A 85 -10.61 10.34 -8.27
CA PRO A 85 -10.90 11.38 -7.28
C PRO A 85 -10.93 10.85 -5.84
N GLY A 86 -11.35 9.61 -5.63
CA GLY A 86 -11.34 8.97 -4.31
C GLY A 86 -9.92 8.77 -3.78
N LEU A 87 -8.95 8.48 -4.65
CA LEU A 87 -7.53 8.39 -4.27
C LEU A 87 -6.97 9.76 -3.91
N VAL A 88 -7.24 10.77 -4.73
CA VAL A 88 -6.80 12.15 -4.44
C VAL A 88 -7.38 12.64 -3.12
N LEU A 89 -8.67 12.37 -2.84
CA LEU A 89 -9.32 12.68 -1.57
C LEU A 89 -8.69 11.94 -0.40
N ALA A 90 -8.36 10.66 -0.54
CA ALA A 90 -7.67 9.91 0.51
C ALA A 90 -6.29 10.51 0.81
N MET A 91 -5.54 10.92 -0.22
CA MET A 91 -4.26 11.62 -0.06
C MET A 91 -4.44 12.98 0.63
N CYS A 92 -5.47 13.76 0.26
CA CYS A 92 -5.80 15.02 0.92
C CYS A 92 -6.16 14.81 2.40
N CYS A 93 -6.94 13.79 2.75
CA CYS A 93 -7.25 13.46 4.14
C CYS A 93 -5.99 13.20 4.96
N ILE A 94 -5.05 12.44 4.39
CA ILE A 94 -3.77 12.13 5.06
C ILE A 94 -2.92 13.38 5.18
N GLY A 95 -2.80 14.19 4.12
CA GLY A 95 -2.03 15.43 4.15
C GLY A 95 -2.61 16.46 5.13
N ALA A 96 -3.93 16.51 5.25
CA ALA A 96 -4.60 17.39 6.21
C ALA A 96 -4.23 17.11 7.67
N VAL A 97 -3.83 15.86 8.00
CA VAL A 97 -3.31 15.50 9.33
C VAL A 97 -1.98 16.20 9.64
N TYR A 98 -1.17 16.45 8.62
CA TYR A 98 0.14 17.08 8.73
C TYR A 98 0.12 18.59 8.47
N SER A 99 -1.00 19.12 8.00
CA SER A 99 -1.19 20.54 7.72
C SER A 99 -1.75 21.29 8.94
N ASP A 100 -1.32 22.53 9.15
CA ASP A 100 -1.83 23.41 10.18
C ASP A 100 -3.14 24.14 9.77
N LYS A 101 -3.70 23.84 8.58
CA LYS A 101 -4.89 24.51 8.04
C LYS A 101 -6.18 24.11 8.74
N LEU A 102 -6.25 22.90 9.29
CA LEU A 102 -7.43 22.33 9.92
C LEU A 102 -7.17 21.89 11.35
N GLY A 103 -8.14 22.12 12.20
CA GLY A 103 -8.16 21.54 13.53
C GLY A 103 -8.45 20.02 13.51
N SER A 104 -8.10 19.31 14.59
CA SER A 104 -8.28 17.86 14.67
C SER A 104 -9.73 17.38 14.51
N ALA A 105 -10.72 18.22 14.86
CA ALA A 105 -12.14 17.93 14.67
C ALA A 105 -12.54 18.04 13.20
N GLU A 106 -12.03 19.04 12.48
CA GLU A 106 -12.28 19.26 11.06
C GLU A 106 -11.63 18.15 10.21
N VAL A 107 -10.39 17.76 10.56
CA VAL A 107 -9.71 16.62 9.90
C VAL A 107 -10.52 15.34 10.06
N ARG A 108 -11.02 15.03 11.26
CA ARG A 108 -11.87 13.85 11.48
C ARG A 108 -13.14 13.91 10.67
N TRP A 109 -13.82 15.06 10.68
CA TRP A 109 -15.03 15.26 9.91
C TRP A 109 -14.78 15.10 8.39
N LEU A 110 -13.68 15.68 7.86
CA LEU A 110 -13.25 15.50 6.47
C LEU A 110 -13.05 14.02 6.15
N MET A 111 -12.30 13.31 6.97
CA MET A 111 -12.01 11.88 6.77
C MET A 111 -13.29 11.03 6.75
N GLU A 112 -14.23 11.29 7.67
CA GLU A 112 -15.51 10.57 7.73
C GLU A 112 -16.35 10.81 6.48
N ARG A 113 -16.44 12.05 6.00
CA ARG A 113 -17.18 12.40 4.79
C ARG A 113 -16.56 11.79 3.54
N VAL A 114 -15.24 11.88 3.42
CA VAL A 114 -14.51 11.27 2.28
C VAL A 114 -14.67 9.75 2.29
N ARG A 115 -14.53 9.10 3.46
CA ARG A 115 -14.74 7.65 3.57
C ARG A 115 -16.14 7.24 3.10
N GLU A 116 -17.17 7.93 3.59
CA GLU A 116 -18.55 7.65 3.20
C GLU A 116 -18.74 7.79 1.68
N SER A 117 -18.18 8.83 1.07
CA SER A 117 -18.26 9.08 -0.36
C SER A 117 -17.51 8.00 -1.16
N VAL A 118 -16.30 7.64 -0.75
CA VAL A 118 -15.51 6.59 -1.42
C VAL A 118 -16.19 5.24 -1.34
N LEU A 119 -16.72 4.84 -0.19
CA LEU A 119 -17.44 3.57 -0.05
C LEU A 119 -18.73 3.54 -0.91
N LYS A 120 -19.43 4.68 -1.00
CA LYS A 120 -20.65 4.83 -1.77
C LYS A 120 -20.41 4.82 -3.28
N THR A 121 -19.29 5.36 -3.74
CA THR A 121 -18.98 5.50 -5.18
C THR A 121 -18.15 4.35 -5.74
N SER A 122 -17.28 3.73 -4.95
CA SER A 122 -16.37 2.66 -5.42
C SER A 122 -17.13 1.48 -5.97
N GLN A 123 -16.86 1.16 -7.24
CA GLN A 123 -17.42 -0.02 -7.90
C GLN A 123 -16.79 -1.30 -7.34
N VAL A 124 -15.48 -1.26 -7.07
CA VAL A 124 -14.74 -2.38 -6.48
C VAL A 124 -15.34 -2.77 -5.13
N TYR A 125 -15.64 -1.79 -4.27
CA TYR A 125 -16.24 -2.05 -2.97
C TYR A 125 -17.66 -2.63 -3.08
N LYS A 126 -18.49 -2.07 -3.96
CA LYS A 126 -19.85 -2.57 -4.22
C LYS A 126 -19.85 -4.01 -4.73
N LEU A 127 -18.99 -4.34 -5.70
CA LEU A 127 -18.85 -5.68 -6.23
C LEU A 127 -18.34 -6.67 -5.15
N ALA A 128 -17.41 -6.23 -4.30
CA ALA A 128 -16.92 -7.04 -3.19
C ALA A 128 -18.01 -7.37 -2.17
N GLN A 129 -18.92 -6.43 -1.90
CA GLN A 129 -20.07 -6.67 -1.04
C GLN A 129 -21.07 -7.62 -1.67
N ALA A 130 -21.30 -7.50 -2.97
CA ALA A 130 -22.23 -8.33 -3.71
C ALA A 130 -21.72 -9.75 -4.05
N HIS A 131 -20.48 -10.08 -3.70
CA HIS A 131 -19.79 -11.33 -4.09
C HIS A 131 -19.80 -11.62 -5.61
N GLN A 132 -19.92 -10.59 -6.46
CA GLN A 132 -20.09 -10.69 -7.91
C GLN A 132 -18.83 -10.28 -8.70
N MET A 133 -17.65 -10.64 -8.22
CA MET A 133 -16.40 -10.06 -8.70
C MET A 133 -15.68 -10.83 -9.84
N ALA A 134 -16.38 -11.67 -10.58
CA ALA A 134 -15.76 -12.57 -11.55
C ALA A 134 -15.06 -11.92 -12.77
N ASN A 135 -15.15 -10.59 -12.99
CA ASN A 135 -14.74 -9.95 -14.24
C ASN A 135 -13.90 -8.65 -14.08
N LEU A 136 -13.18 -8.46 -12.98
CA LEU A 136 -12.40 -7.23 -12.74
C LEU A 136 -11.06 -7.14 -13.49
N ASP A 137 -10.58 -8.22 -14.09
CA ASP A 137 -9.25 -8.29 -14.73
C ASP A 137 -9.05 -7.32 -15.91
N HIS A 138 -10.14 -6.82 -16.52
CA HIS A 138 -10.05 -5.96 -17.70
C HIS A 138 -9.92 -4.45 -17.42
N GLN A 139 -10.05 -4.00 -16.15
CA GLN A 139 -9.96 -2.58 -15.76
C GLN A 139 -8.87 -2.33 -14.71
N LEU A 140 -7.74 -2.97 -14.84
CA LEU A 140 -6.74 -3.12 -13.77
C LEU A 140 -6.21 -1.79 -13.20
N ALA A 141 -5.95 -0.78 -14.03
CA ALA A 141 -5.37 0.48 -13.56
C ALA A 141 -6.38 1.28 -12.69
N ALA A 142 -7.62 1.44 -13.16
CA ALA A 142 -8.68 2.12 -12.41
C ALA A 142 -8.99 1.36 -11.10
N THR A 143 -8.98 0.03 -11.15
CA THR A 143 -9.17 -0.83 -9.97
C THR A 143 -8.06 -0.64 -8.93
N THR A 144 -6.81 -0.50 -9.35
CA THR A 144 -5.67 -0.31 -8.43
C THR A 144 -5.81 0.98 -7.64
N GLU A 145 -6.16 2.10 -8.28
CA GLU A 145 -6.34 3.38 -7.61
C GLU A 145 -7.55 3.39 -6.65
N GLU A 146 -8.66 2.74 -7.00
CA GLU A 146 -9.77 2.57 -6.08
C GLU A 146 -9.38 1.76 -4.83
N VAL A 147 -8.64 0.67 -5.02
CA VAL A 147 -8.14 -0.13 -3.88
C VAL A 147 -7.14 0.65 -3.05
N GLN A 148 -6.25 1.43 -3.67
CA GLN A 148 -5.33 2.32 -2.94
C GLN A 148 -6.11 3.32 -2.08
N ALA A 149 -7.16 3.95 -2.61
CA ALA A 149 -8.03 4.87 -1.86
C ALA A 149 -8.67 4.19 -0.65
N LEU A 150 -9.29 3.03 -0.86
CA LEU A 150 -9.93 2.25 0.21
C LEU A 150 -8.93 1.87 1.30
N VAL A 151 -7.75 1.40 0.91
CA VAL A 151 -6.71 0.93 1.84
C VAL A 151 -6.08 2.08 2.63
N LEU A 152 -5.81 3.21 1.98
CA LEU A 152 -5.30 4.41 2.64
C LEU A 152 -6.28 4.92 3.70
N LEU A 153 -7.57 5.05 3.37
CA LEU A 153 -8.60 5.46 4.31
C LEU A 153 -8.77 4.42 5.42
N HIS A 154 -8.82 3.13 5.08
CA HIS A 154 -8.95 2.06 6.07
C HIS A 154 -7.82 2.13 7.10
N SER A 155 -6.58 2.30 6.68
CA SER A 155 -5.44 2.41 7.59
C SER A 155 -5.56 3.59 8.56
N GLN A 156 -6.02 4.76 8.08
CA GLN A 156 -6.19 5.92 8.94
C GLN A 156 -7.22 5.68 10.04
N PHE A 157 -8.38 5.15 9.69
CA PHE A 157 -9.43 4.88 10.67
C PHE A 157 -9.11 3.75 11.63
N LEU A 158 -8.34 2.76 11.19
CA LEU A 158 -7.90 1.67 12.06
C LEU A 158 -7.06 2.17 13.23
N TRP A 159 -6.22 3.18 13.00
CA TRP A 159 -5.28 3.72 13.98
C TRP A 159 -5.78 4.98 14.69
N HIS A 160 -6.49 5.86 13.98
CA HIS A 160 -6.85 7.20 14.44
C HIS A 160 -8.36 7.44 14.61
N GLY A 161 -9.21 6.50 14.22
CA GLY A 161 -10.65 6.59 14.35
C GLY A 161 -11.15 6.58 15.82
N SER A 162 -12.40 7.02 16.05
CA SER A 162 -13.11 6.76 17.30
C SER A 162 -13.23 5.26 17.58
N GLN A 163 -13.51 4.86 18.82
CA GLN A 163 -13.67 3.42 19.14
C GLN A 163 -14.73 2.75 18.25
N GLN A 164 -15.87 3.40 18.06
CA GLN A 164 -16.94 2.90 17.21
C GLN A 164 -16.48 2.78 15.74
N LEU A 165 -15.80 3.80 15.23
CA LEU A 165 -15.32 3.81 13.86
C LEU A 165 -14.23 2.78 13.62
N ARG A 166 -13.30 2.59 14.57
CA ARG A 166 -12.30 1.51 14.51
C ARG A 166 -12.97 0.13 14.49
N GLN A 167 -14.10 -0.04 15.20
CA GLN A 167 -14.84 -1.30 15.14
C GLN A 167 -15.47 -1.51 13.77
N GLN A 168 -16.17 -0.50 13.23
CA GLN A 168 -16.73 -0.56 11.87
C GLN A 168 -15.66 -0.87 10.81
N VAL A 169 -14.52 -0.21 10.91
CA VAL A 169 -13.40 -0.43 9.97
C VAL A 169 -12.85 -1.86 10.08
N ARG A 170 -12.79 -2.45 11.28
CA ARG A 170 -12.43 -3.88 11.43
C ARG A 170 -13.46 -4.80 10.79
N ASP A 171 -14.73 -4.46 10.86
CA ASP A 171 -15.79 -5.22 10.20
C ASP A 171 -15.71 -5.11 8.67
N ASP A 172 -15.31 -3.94 8.15
CA ASP A 172 -15.08 -3.69 6.72
C ASP A 172 -13.86 -4.46 6.14
N VAL A 173 -12.95 -4.96 6.98
CA VAL A 173 -11.80 -5.78 6.53
C VAL A 173 -12.26 -6.98 5.71
N ARG A 174 -13.45 -7.52 6.00
CA ARG A 174 -14.01 -8.62 5.19
C ARG A 174 -14.23 -8.20 3.74
N ALA A 175 -14.82 -7.03 3.53
CA ALA A 175 -15.02 -6.50 2.17
C ALA A 175 -13.68 -6.23 1.49
N LEU A 176 -12.71 -5.63 2.18
CA LEU A 176 -11.36 -5.44 1.66
C LEU A 176 -10.68 -6.76 1.31
N ALA A 177 -10.85 -7.82 2.13
CA ALA A 177 -10.32 -9.14 1.84
C ALA A 177 -10.97 -9.76 0.58
N ASN A 178 -12.25 -9.53 0.37
CA ASN A 178 -12.94 -9.97 -0.86
C ASN A 178 -12.42 -9.20 -2.09
N VAL A 179 -12.26 -7.87 -1.99
CA VAL A 179 -11.65 -7.04 -3.05
C VAL A 179 -10.29 -7.59 -3.45
N THR A 180 -9.40 -7.85 -2.48
CA THR A 180 -8.04 -8.28 -2.76
C THR A 180 -7.97 -9.67 -3.40
N ARG A 181 -8.84 -10.60 -2.97
CA ARG A 181 -8.92 -11.94 -3.58
C ARG A 181 -9.43 -11.88 -5.01
N SER A 182 -10.49 -11.13 -5.24
CA SER A 182 -11.13 -11.06 -6.56
C SER A 182 -10.33 -10.26 -7.58
N ALA A 183 -9.54 -9.27 -7.14
CA ALA A 183 -8.56 -8.60 -7.97
C ALA A 183 -7.24 -9.39 -8.07
N SER A 184 -7.18 -10.62 -7.52
CA SER A 184 -6.00 -11.48 -7.51
C SER A 184 -4.72 -10.73 -7.10
N LEU A 185 -4.81 -9.80 -6.12
CA LEU A 185 -3.70 -8.88 -5.78
C LEU A 185 -2.49 -9.61 -5.20
N PHE A 186 -2.66 -10.78 -4.60
CA PHE A 186 -1.56 -11.55 -4.00
C PHE A 186 -0.78 -12.44 -4.96
N GLN A 187 -1.16 -12.40 -6.23
CA GLN A 187 -0.49 -13.15 -7.28
C GLN A 187 0.03 -12.21 -8.38
N PRO A 188 1.16 -12.52 -9.04
CA PRO A 188 1.57 -11.80 -10.23
C PRO A 188 0.49 -11.89 -11.31
N LEU A 189 0.42 -10.90 -12.19
CA LEU A 189 -0.43 -11.02 -13.37
C LEU A 189 0.01 -12.21 -14.21
N SER A 190 -0.94 -12.92 -14.82
CA SER A 190 -0.63 -13.99 -15.76
C SER A 190 0.32 -13.48 -16.87
N ARG A 191 1.24 -14.32 -17.32
CA ARG A 191 2.16 -13.98 -18.42
C ARG A 191 1.45 -13.57 -19.70
N ASP A 192 0.23 -14.10 -19.91
CA ASP A 192 -0.60 -13.80 -21.07
C ASP A 192 -1.32 -12.45 -20.96
N ASN A 193 -1.28 -11.82 -19.80
CA ASN A 193 -1.88 -10.51 -19.60
C ASN A 193 -1.01 -9.44 -20.27
N PRO A 194 -1.58 -8.60 -21.18
CA PRO A 194 -0.81 -7.59 -21.91
C PRO A 194 -0.15 -6.55 -20.98
N ASN A 195 -0.64 -6.40 -19.75
CA ASN A 195 -0.10 -5.51 -18.74
C ASN A 195 0.90 -6.19 -17.80
N ALA A 196 1.19 -7.47 -17.97
CA ALA A 196 2.14 -8.16 -17.14
C ALA A 196 3.56 -7.62 -17.35
N SER A 197 4.31 -7.51 -16.26
CA SER A 197 5.75 -7.22 -16.29
C SER A 197 6.53 -8.52 -16.07
N ALA A 198 7.39 -8.85 -17.00
CA ALA A 198 8.23 -10.04 -16.90
C ALA A 198 9.14 -10.04 -15.66
N LEU A 199 9.57 -8.84 -15.21
CA LEU A 199 10.41 -8.71 -14.02
C LEU A 199 9.66 -8.98 -12.69
N HIS A 200 8.34 -9.01 -12.71
CA HIS A 200 7.51 -9.41 -11.57
C HIS A 200 7.13 -10.89 -11.58
N GLN A 201 7.62 -11.63 -12.57
CA GLN A 201 7.49 -13.09 -12.61
C GLN A 201 8.65 -13.77 -11.86
N PRO A 202 8.46 -14.97 -11.30
CA PRO A 202 9.52 -15.70 -10.61
C PRO A 202 10.67 -16.10 -11.57
N GLY A 203 11.85 -16.28 -11.01
CA GLY A 203 13.04 -16.79 -11.71
C GLY A 203 14.07 -15.70 -12.07
N PRO A 204 15.16 -16.05 -12.74
CA PRO A 204 16.19 -15.10 -13.16
C PRO A 204 15.71 -14.19 -14.29
N VAL A 205 16.32 -13.02 -14.41
CA VAL A 205 16.08 -12.11 -15.53
C VAL A 205 16.70 -12.69 -16.80
N THR A 206 15.92 -12.80 -17.87
CA THR A 206 16.36 -13.28 -19.19
C THR A 206 16.70 -12.13 -20.13
N GLY A 207 17.44 -12.41 -21.21
CA GLY A 207 17.75 -11.40 -22.24
C GLY A 207 16.51 -10.89 -22.97
N GLU A 208 15.51 -11.74 -23.18
CA GLU A 208 14.24 -11.39 -23.79
C GLU A 208 13.45 -10.39 -22.89
N GLU A 209 13.40 -10.65 -21.59
CA GLU A 209 12.77 -9.79 -20.62
C GLU A 209 13.42 -8.40 -20.52
N VAL A 210 14.75 -8.33 -20.66
CA VAL A 210 15.50 -7.06 -20.74
C VAL A 210 15.12 -6.28 -22.00
N ASN A 211 15.04 -6.98 -23.14
CA ASN A 211 14.75 -6.34 -24.43
C ASN A 211 13.28 -5.88 -24.53
N SER A 212 12.36 -6.63 -23.94
CA SER A 212 10.92 -6.34 -23.96
C SER A 212 10.46 -5.48 -22.78
N TRP A 213 11.40 -5.05 -21.91
CA TRP A 213 11.05 -4.27 -20.74
C TRP A 213 10.34 -2.95 -21.09
N ASN A 214 9.25 -2.69 -20.38
CA ASN A 214 8.44 -1.48 -20.54
C ASN A 214 8.22 -0.84 -19.17
N TRP A 215 8.57 0.43 -19.02
CA TRP A 215 8.52 1.18 -17.77
C TRP A 215 7.10 1.28 -17.22
N ASN A 216 6.10 1.62 -18.04
CA ASN A 216 4.73 1.78 -17.60
C ASN A 216 4.15 0.46 -17.07
N ARG A 217 4.42 -0.65 -17.76
CA ARG A 217 4.01 -1.99 -17.29
C ARG A 217 4.71 -2.33 -15.98
N TRP A 218 5.99 -2.01 -15.86
CA TRP A 218 6.74 -2.24 -14.63
C TRP A 218 6.15 -1.44 -13.46
N ILE A 219 5.85 -0.14 -13.64
CA ILE A 219 5.23 0.71 -12.62
C ILE A 219 3.89 0.13 -12.16
N GLU A 220 3.01 -0.27 -13.09
CA GLU A 220 1.69 -0.80 -12.71
C GLU A 220 1.81 -2.10 -11.91
N ASN A 221 2.75 -2.98 -12.23
CA ASN A 221 3.00 -4.19 -11.46
C ASN A 221 3.65 -3.88 -10.10
N GLU A 222 4.54 -2.89 -10.03
CA GLU A 222 5.16 -2.44 -8.79
C GLU A 222 4.16 -1.74 -7.85
N LYS A 223 3.23 -0.92 -8.37
CA LYS A 223 2.09 -0.38 -7.59
C LYS A 223 1.30 -1.52 -6.95
N ARG A 224 1.04 -2.59 -7.71
CA ARG A 224 0.34 -3.78 -7.26
C ARG A 224 1.12 -4.51 -6.16
N ALA A 225 2.43 -4.71 -6.33
CA ALA A 225 3.29 -5.33 -5.33
C ALA A 225 3.31 -4.54 -4.00
N ARG A 226 3.43 -3.21 -4.08
CA ARG A 226 3.42 -2.32 -2.92
C ARG A 226 2.06 -2.31 -2.22
N LEU A 227 0.98 -2.27 -2.98
CA LEU A 227 -0.39 -2.35 -2.45
C LEU A 227 -0.61 -3.67 -1.72
N THR A 228 -0.20 -4.79 -2.31
CA THR A 228 -0.26 -6.13 -1.68
C THR A 228 0.52 -6.18 -0.36
N ALA A 229 1.76 -5.70 -0.37
CA ALA A 229 2.58 -5.64 0.84
C ALA A 229 1.94 -4.80 1.94
N TYR A 230 1.31 -3.67 1.57
CA TYR A 230 0.65 -2.78 2.53
C TYR A 230 -0.64 -3.38 3.10
N ILE A 231 -1.46 -4.03 2.27
CA ILE A 231 -2.67 -4.73 2.72
C ILE A 231 -2.31 -5.85 3.70
N TYR A 232 -1.30 -6.65 3.36
CA TYR A 232 -0.81 -7.69 4.25
C TYR A 232 -0.31 -7.10 5.58
N LEU A 233 0.42 -6.00 5.54
CA LEU A 233 0.93 -5.32 6.71
C LEU A 233 -0.19 -4.83 7.64
N ILE A 234 -1.28 -4.26 7.09
CA ILE A 234 -2.47 -3.84 7.86
C ILE A 234 -3.10 -5.03 8.56
N ASP A 235 -3.30 -6.14 7.85
CA ASP A 235 -3.90 -7.35 8.40
C ASP A 235 -3.04 -7.97 9.51
N ALA A 236 -1.77 -8.17 9.24
CA ALA A 236 -0.81 -8.71 10.19
C ALA A 236 -0.67 -7.82 11.44
N SER A 237 -0.60 -6.49 11.26
CA SER A 237 -0.61 -5.54 12.35
C SER A 237 -1.89 -5.60 13.17
N SER A 238 -3.05 -5.71 12.51
CA SER A 238 -4.34 -5.87 13.19
C SER A 238 -4.37 -7.14 14.05
N THR A 239 -3.80 -8.23 13.55
CA THR A 239 -3.67 -9.48 14.30
C THR A 239 -2.76 -9.31 15.52
N ILE A 240 -1.63 -8.63 15.37
CA ILE A 240 -0.65 -8.43 16.44
C ILE A 240 -1.19 -7.48 17.52
N PHE A 241 -1.76 -6.34 17.13
CA PHE A 241 -2.14 -5.28 18.08
C PHE A 241 -3.57 -5.39 18.60
N PHE A 242 -4.49 -5.94 17.82
CA PHE A 242 -5.91 -6.03 18.19
C PHE A 242 -6.41 -7.48 18.38
N ASN A 243 -5.51 -8.47 18.28
CA ASN A 243 -5.83 -9.89 18.43
C ASN A 243 -6.96 -10.37 17.48
N THR A 244 -7.00 -9.81 16.26
CA THR A 244 -7.93 -10.27 15.23
C THR A 244 -7.42 -11.55 14.59
N GLN A 245 -8.31 -12.33 13.98
CA GLN A 245 -7.88 -13.47 13.16
C GLN A 245 -7.23 -12.96 11.86
N PRO A 246 -6.05 -13.48 11.47
CA PRO A 246 -5.42 -13.12 10.22
C PRO A 246 -6.32 -13.54 9.04
N ARG A 247 -6.42 -12.67 8.05
CA ARG A 247 -7.22 -12.89 6.84
C ARG A 247 -6.42 -13.49 5.70
N TYR A 248 -5.11 -13.31 5.76
CA TYR A 248 -4.20 -13.71 4.70
C TYR A 248 -3.12 -14.64 5.24
N ASP A 249 -2.92 -15.72 4.50
CA ASP A 249 -1.77 -16.60 4.71
C ASP A 249 -0.60 -16.09 3.87
N VAL A 250 0.52 -15.84 4.52
CA VAL A 250 1.76 -15.40 3.87
C VAL A 250 2.22 -16.35 2.77
N ASN A 251 1.95 -17.64 2.91
CA ASN A 251 2.32 -18.65 1.92
C ASN A 251 1.57 -18.50 0.58
N ASN A 252 0.44 -17.81 0.60
CA ASN A 252 -0.36 -17.54 -0.61
C ASN A 252 0.03 -16.22 -1.30
N ILE A 253 1.01 -15.48 -0.76
CA ILE A 253 1.47 -14.21 -1.32
C ILE A 253 2.67 -14.48 -2.21
N THR A 254 2.42 -14.59 -3.51
CA THR A 254 3.43 -14.90 -4.54
C THR A 254 3.85 -13.68 -5.35
N VAL A 255 3.22 -12.53 -5.12
CA VAL A 255 3.68 -11.24 -5.65
C VAL A 255 5.07 -10.92 -5.10
N PRO A 256 6.00 -10.42 -5.94
CA PRO A 256 7.31 -10.00 -5.48
C PRO A 256 7.26 -8.94 -4.39
N LEU A 257 8.26 -8.93 -3.51
CA LEU A 257 8.47 -7.83 -2.57
C LEU A 257 8.65 -6.51 -3.32
N PRO A 258 8.24 -5.37 -2.71
CA PRO A 258 8.48 -4.05 -3.30
C PRO A 258 9.93 -3.83 -3.71
N ALA A 259 10.14 -3.24 -4.86
CA ALA A 259 11.46 -2.85 -5.35
C ALA A 259 12.13 -1.83 -4.44
N ASP A 260 13.46 -1.69 -4.57
CA ASP A 260 14.22 -0.68 -3.85
C ASP A 260 13.77 0.75 -4.21
N ASP A 261 14.14 1.70 -3.35
CA ASP A 261 13.69 3.08 -3.50
C ASP A 261 14.33 3.77 -4.73
N ALA A 262 15.54 3.36 -5.15
CA ALA A 262 16.19 3.94 -6.33
C ALA A 262 15.42 3.63 -7.62
N THR A 263 14.87 2.42 -7.72
CA THR A 263 14.01 2.05 -8.85
C THR A 263 12.63 2.69 -8.80
N TRP A 264 12.04 2.76 -7.60
CA TRP A 264 10.70 3.32 -7.44
C TRP A 264 10.65 4.84 -7.59
N GLU A 265 11.68 5.54 -7.16
CA GLU A 265 11.75 7.00 -7.23
C GLU A 265 12.32 7.52 -8.53
N ALA A 266 12.70 6.62 -9.45
CA ALA A 266 13.20 6.99 -10.76
C ALA A 266 12.18 7.83 -11.53
N ARG A 267 12.65 8.93 -12.12
CA ARG A 267 11.79 9.87 -12.84
C ARG A 267 11.69 9.59 -14.32
N THR A 268 12.61 8.81 -14.84
CA THR A 268 12.67 8.44 -16.25
C THR A 268 12.79 6.92 -16.41
N SER A 269 12.41 6.45 -17.57
CA SER A 269 12.56 5.06 -17.97
C SER A 269 14.02 4.61 -17.90
N GLU A 270 14.95 5.48 -18.30
CA GLU A 270 16.39 5.23 -18.32
C GLU A 270 16.96 5.08 -16.92
N ASP A 271 16.60 5.98 -15.99
CA ASP A 271 17.02 5.92 -14.59
C ASP A 271 16.52 4.65 -13.92
N CYS A 272 15.26 4.31 -14.16
CA CYS A 272 14.65 3.09 -13.64
C CYS A 272 15.35 1.83 -14.20
N ALA A 273 15.57 1.77 -15.51
CA ALA A 273 16.27 0.65 -16.13
C ALA A 273 17.72 0.51 -15.63
N SER A 274 18.40 1.61 -15.38
CA SER A 274 19.74 1.63 -14.80
C SER A 274 19.74 1.13 -13.35
N ALA A 275 18.80 1.60 -12.53
CA ALA A 275 18.64 1.16 -11.14
C ALA A 275 18.26 -0.32 -11.05
N LEU A 276 17.44 -0.82 -11.97
CA LEU A 276 17.12 -2.24 -12.12
C LEU A 276 18.31 -3.09 -12.60
N GLY A 277 19.40 -2.48 -13.08
CA GLY A 277 20.53 -3.18 -13.66
C GLY A 277 20.25 -3.79 -15.05
N LEU A 278 19.28 -3.24 -15.78
CA LEU A 278 18.94 -3.67 -17.14
C LEU A 278 19.80 -2.99 -18.19
N ARG A 279 20.33 -1.78 -17.89
CA ARG A 279 21.16 -0.94 -18.77
C ARG A 279 22.28 -0.30 -17.96
N GLY A 280 23.29 0.21 -18.67
CA GLY A 280 24.40 0.94 -18.08
C GLY A 280 25.45 0.04 -17.36
N PRO A 281 26.29 0.63 -16.47
CA PRO A 281 27.41 -0.07 -15.83
C PRO A 281 26.98 -1.26 -14.95
N ALA A 282 25.80 -1.22 -14.34
CA ALA A 282 25.29 -2.31 -13.53
C ALA A 282 24.97 -3.55 -14.38
N ALA A 283 24.32 -3.34 -15.54
CA ALA A 283 24.04 -4.43 -16.48
C ALA A 283 25.32 -5.06 -17.05
N GLN A 284 26.33 -4.23 -17.34
CA GLN A 284 27.63 -4.72 -17.81
C GLN A 284 28.32 -5.58 -16.76
N LYS A 285 28.35 -5.14 -15.51
CA LYS A 285 28.95 -5.89 -14.40
C LYS A 285 28.26 -7.23 -14.15
N ASP A 286 26.93 -7.26 -14.18
CA ASP A 286 26.16 -8.50 -13.98
C ASP A 286 26.34 -9.48 -15.15
N ASN A 287 26.53 -8.97 -16.37
CA ASN A 287 26.79 -9.78 -17.55
C ASN A 287 28.21 -10.32 -17.59
N GLU A 288 29.23 -9.56 -17.17
CA GLU A 288 30.64 -10.00 -17.10
C GLU A 288 30.83 -11.15 -16.12
N SER A 289 30.11 -11.17 -14.99
CA SER A 289 30.18 -12.27 -14.03
C SER A 289 29.36 -13.51 -14.43
N GLY A 290 28.63 -13.47 -15.53
CA GLY A 290 27.81 -14.59 -16.01
C GLY A 290 26.59 -14.89 -15.12
N SER A 291 26.39 -14.12 -14.06
CA SER A 291 25.25 -14.25 -13.15
C SER A 291 24.22 -13.17 -13.48
N ARG A 292 23.15 -13.54 -14.13
CA ARG A 292 22.02 -12.63 -14.29
C ARG A 292 21.39 -12.37 -12.95
N ARG A 293 21.07 -11.10 -12.69
CA ARG A 293 20.38 -10.65 -11.47
C ARG A 293 19.16 -11.53 -11.23
N ALA A 294 19.02 -12.04 -10.03
CA ALA A 294 17.79 -12.70 -9.61
C ALA A 294 16.66 -11.66 -9.53
N LYS A 295 15.47 -12.05 -9.93
CA LYS A 295 14.26 -11.26 -9.70
C LYS A 295 13.98 -11.19 -8.20
N GLN A 296 13.15 -10.21 -7.82
CA GLN A 296 12.72 -10.07 -6.44
C GLN A 296 11.96 -11.32 -5.98
N LEU A 297 12.25 -11.74 -4.74
CA LEU A 297 11.55 -12.86 -4.12
C LEU A 297 10.12 -12.44 -3.76
N ALA A 298 9.18 -13.37 -3.81
CA ALA A 298 7.90 -13.21 -3.15
C ALA A 298 8.08 -13.18 -1.63
N LEU A 299 7.10 -12.61 -0.90
CA LEU A 299 7.17 -12.56 0.56
C LEU A 299 7.32 -13.95 1.19
N SER A 300 6.57 -14.94 0.69
CA SER A 300 6.67 -16.34 1.13
C SER A 300 8.05 -16.94 0.89
N GLU A 301 8.63 -16.72 -0.28
CA GLU A 301 9.98 -17.18 -0.63
C GLU A 301 11.05 -16.53 0.23
N ALA A 302 10.95 -15.22 0.44
CA ALA A 302 11.86 -14.46 1.29
C ALA A 302 11.87 -15.00 2.73
N LEU A 303 10.69 -15.29 3.28
CA LEU A 303 10.56 -15.89 4.60
C LEU A 303 11.13 -17.31 4.64
N CYS A 304 10.93 -18.11 3.60
CA CYS A 304 11.47 -19.46 3.49
C CYS A 304 13.01 -19.46 3.52
N VAL A 305 13.63 -18.56 2.75
CA VAL A 305 15.10 -18.38 2.71
C VAL A 305 15.63 -17.88 4.07
N LEU A 306 14.98 -16.89 4.67
CA LEU A 306 15.40 -16.33 5.96
C LEU A 306 15.25 -17.31 7.13
N ASN A 307 14.28 -18.22 7.08
CA ASN A 307 14.11 -19.29 8.05
C ASN A 307 15.04 -20.49 7.83
N GLY A 308 15.85 -20.47 6.76
CA GLY A 308 16.72 -21.58 6.40
C GLY A 308 15.99 -22.82 5.87
N ALA A 309 14.71 -22.71 5.55
CA ALA A 309 13.91 -23.79 4.99
C ALA A 309 14.11 -23.93 3.46
N CYS A 310 14.48 -22.85 2.78
CA CYS A 310 14.86 -22.85 1.38
C CYS A 310 16.34 -22.51 1.21
N PRO A 311 17.04 -23.12 0.22
CA PRO A 311 18.42 -22.74 -0.10
C PRO A 311 18.46 -21.34 -0.71
N GLY A 312 19.55 -20.62 -0.45
CA GLY A 312 19.79 -19.29 -1.01
C GLY A 312 20.18 -18.26 0.04
N GLN A 313 20.52 -17.07 -0.43
CA GLN A 313 20.75 -15.91 0.43
C GLN A 313 19.69 -14.85 0.09
N PHE A 314 19.17 -14.22 1.12
CA PHE A 314 18.28 -13.09 0.92
C PHE A 314 19.09 -11.89 0.42
N PRO A 315 18.80 -11.35 -0.77
CA PRO A 315 19.55 -10.24 -1.31
C PRO A 315 19.16 -8.96 -0.54
N GLU A 316 20.08 -8.43 0.27
CA GLU A 316 19.83 -7.27 1.13
C GLU A 316 19.32 -6.04 0.37
N ARG A 317 19.69 -5.90 -0.91
CA ARG A 317 19.28 -4.80 -1.79
C ARG A 317 18.04 -5.10 -2.64
N ALA A 318 17.45 -6.29 -2.50
CA ALA A 318 16.31 -6.69 -3.33
C ALA A 318 15.00 -5.96 -2.95
N THR A 319 14.92 -5.36 -1.76
CA THR A 319 13.73 -4.65 -1.33
C THR A 319 14.08 -3.45 -0.47
N ASN A 320 13.16 -2.49 -0.40
CA ASN A 320 13.31 -1.27 0.40
C ASN A 320 12.98 -1.47 1.89
N ALA A 321 13.04 -0.40 2.67
CA ALA A 321 12.72 -0.40 4.09
C ALA A 321 11.27 -0.86 4.37
N PHE A 322 10.33 -0.48 3.51
CA PHE A 322 8.92 -0.89 3.59
C PHE A 322 8.75 -2.42 3.43
N GLY A 323 9.39 -3.03 2.43
CA GLY A 323 9.37 -4.48 2.25
C GLY A 323 10.04 -5.23 3.41
N LYS A 324 11.18 -4.70 3.93
CA LYS A 324 11.86 -5.26 5.11
C LYS A 324 10.99 -5.18 6.37
N PHE A 325 10.25 -4.09 6.54
CA PHE A 325 9.30 -3.96 7.65
C PHE A 325 8.15 -4.97 7.53
N GLY A 326 7.59 -5.15 6.33
CA GLY A 326 6.58 -6.18 6.06
C GLY A 326 7.06 -7.59 6.42
N MET A 327 8.30 -7.93 6.08
CA MET A 327 8.92 -9.20 6.49
C MET A 327 9.05 -9.33 8.00
N SER A 328 9.49 -8.29 8.69
CA SER A 328 9.64 -8.30 10.16
C SER A 328 8.30 -8.54 10.87
N ILE A 329 7.22 -7.93 10.36
CA ILE A 329 5.86 -8.17 10.85
C ILE A 329 5.41 -9.60 10.56
N ALA A 330 5.71 -10.14 9.37
CA ALA A 330 5.38 -11.51 9.01
C ALA A 330 6.07 -12.53 9.93
N PHE A 331 7.35 -12.32 10.26
CA PHE A 331 8.05 -13.12 11.26
C PHE A 331 7.40 -13.05 12.64
N SER A 332 7.06 -11.85 13.09
CA SER A 332 6.42 -11.65 14.39
C SER A 332 5.08 -12.36 14.48
N LEU A 333 4.29 -12.34 13.40
CA LEU A 333 3.01 -13.04 13.31
C LEU A 333 3.19 -14.56 13.33
N THR A 334 4.12 -15.09 12.53
CA THR A 334 4.44 -16.53 12.49
C THR A 334 4.88 -17.02 13.87
N TYR A 335 5.78 -16.30 14.54
CA TYR A 335 6.24 -16.66 15.89
C TYR A 335 5.10 -16.65 16.91
N ARG A 336 4.23 -15.65 16.88
CA ARG A 336 3.05 -15.58 17.75
C ARG A 336 2.10 -16.76 17.54
N MET A 337 1.85 -17.12 16.29
CA MET A 337 1.01 -18.28 15.96
C MET A 337 1.61 -19.59 16.51
N LEU A 338 2.92 -19.78 16.40
CA LEU A 338 3.62 -20.93 16.95
C LEU A 338 3.49 -21.01 18.48
N ILE A 339 3.61 -19.88 19.19
CA ILE A 339 3.43 -19.85 20.66
C ILE A 339 2.00 -20.25 21.03
N VAL A 340 1.00 -19.69 20.36
CA VAL A 340 -0.41 -20.00 20.64
C VAL A 340 -0.70 -21.50 20.42
N VAL A 341 -0.19 -22.08 19.34
CA VAL A 341 -0.36 -23.52 19.06
C VAL A 341 0.36 -24.39 20.08
N SER A 342 1.57 -23.99 20.53
CA SER A 342 2.34 -24.76 21.50
C SER A 342 1.82 -24.65 22.94
N SER A 343 1.10 -23.59 23.27
CA SER A 343 0.51 -23.37 24.61
C SER A 343 -0.83 -24.04 24.83
N HIS A 344 -1.49 -24.57 23.78
CA HIS A 344 -2.68 -25.38 23.93
C HIS A 344 -2.30 -26.83 24.23
N PRO A 345 -2.79 -27.45 25.33
CA PRO A 345 -2.52 -28.86 25.63
C PRO A 345 -3.07 -29.71 24.49
N ARG A 346 -2.15 -30.30 23.74
CA ARG A 346 -2.51 -31.25 22.67
C ARG A 346 -3.26 -32.45 23.31
N ARG A 347 -4.48 -32.70 22.87
CA ARG A 347 -4.98 -34.10 22.95
C ARG A 347 -3.98 -34.95 22.17
N PRO A 348 -3.51 -36.06 22.71
CA PRO A 348 -2.53 -36.88 22.01
C PRO A 348 -3.17 -37.43 20.73
N CYS A 349 -2.72 -36.90 19.57
CA CYS A 349 -2.92 -37.61 18.31
C CYS A 349 -1.85 -38.69 18.22
N PRO A 350 -2.21 -39.96 18.05
CA PRO A 350 -1.22 -40.99 17.80
C PRO A 350 -0.64 -40.85 16.41
N ASN A 351 0.70 -40.80 16.33
CA ASN A 351 1.53 -40.87 15.14
C ASN A 351 1.71 -39.58 14.34
N LEU A 352 2.69 -38.77 14.74
CA LEU A 352 3.54 -38.01 13.81
C LEU A 352 4.88 -37.71 14.53
N SER A 353 5.85 -38.56 14.27
CA SER A 353 7.27 -38.37 14.56
C SER A 353 7.85 -37.40 13.51
N HIS A 354 8.24 -36.18 13.88
CA HIS A 354 9.45 -35.54 13.38
C HIS A 354 9.74 -34.15 13.97
N PRO A 355 10.98 -33.69 13.95
CA PRO A 355 11.55 -32.83 14.95
C PRO A 355 11.57 -31.36 14.51
N ALA A 356 11.03 -30.49 15.33
CA ALA A 356 11.15 -29.04 15.17
C ALA A 356 11.96 -28.45 16.34
N THR A 357 13.26 -28.75 16.39
CA THR A 357 14.16 -28.19 17.41
C THR A 357 15.39 -27.48 16.86
N ALA A 358 15.28 -26.82 15.71
CA ALA A 358 16.42 -26.06 15.19
C ALA A 358 15.93 -24.72 14.63
N SER A 359 15.77 -23.68 15.41
CA SER A 359 15.85 -22.30 14.90
C SER A 359 15.60 -21.16 15.90
N ALA A 360 15.55 -21.40 17.21
CA ALA A 360 15.40 -20.26 18.15
C ALA A 360 16.70 -19.41 18.32
N LYS A 361 17.83 -19.84 17.77
CA LYS A 361 19.13 -19.18 17.97
C LYS A 361 19.50 -18.12 16.93
N SER A 362 18.79 -18.05 15.79
CA SER A 362 19.16 -17.11 14.70
C SER A 362 18.51 -15.72 14.82
N VAL A 363 17.42 -15.59 15.58
CA VAL A 363 16.66 -14.32 15.67
C VAL A 363 17.40 -13.26 16.51
N PHE A 364 18.32 -13.66 17.38
CA PHE A 364 19.02 -12.72 18.29
C PHE A 364 20.26 -12.05 17.70
N LYS A 365 20.77 -12.43 16.55
CA LYS A 365 21.98 -11.83 15.94
C LYS A 365 21.74 -10.50 15.23
N TRP A 366 20.51 -10.13 14.96
CA TRP A 366 20.15 -8.93 14.20
C TRP A 366 20.17 -7.62 15.02
N ARG A 367 20.26 -7.70 16.34
CA ARG A 367 20.20 -6.51 17.24
C ARG A 367 21.49 -5.67 17.32
N LYS A 368 22.59 -6.06 16.65
CA LYS A 368 23.90 -5.42 16.89
C LYS A 368 24.42 -4.43 15.84
N HIS A 369 23.75 -4.21 14.70
CA HIS A 369 24.38 -3.44 13.60
C HIS A 369 23.53 -2.41 12.87
N THR A 370 22.52 -1.80 13.48
CA THR A 370 21.93 -0.57 12.88
C THR A 370 21.72 0.48 13.97
N PRO A 371 22.45 1.60 13.96
CA PRO A 371 22.12 2.75 14.79
C PRO A 371 20.84 3.38 14.24
N ILE A 372 19.77 3.32 15.00
CA ILE A 372 18.51 4.03 14.75
C ILE A 372 18.78 5.51 14.98
N THR A 373 18.95 6.28 13.91
CA THR A 373 19.03 7.74 13.97
C THR A 373 17.69 8.32 14.47
N GLY A 374 17.79 9.25 15.39
CA GLY A 374 16.82 9.80 16.34
C GLY A 374 15.49 10.40 15.82
N ARG A 375 14.95 10.01 14.68
CA ARG A 375 13.64 10.47 14.19
C ARG A 375 12.48 9.49 14.42
N GLN A 376 12.71 8.28 14.89
CA GLN A 376 11.66 7.30 15.18
C GLN A 376 10.99 7.46 16.56
N SER A 377 11.44 8.39 17.39
CA SER A 377 10.89 8.58 18.74
C SER A 377 9.49 9.22 18.77
N TRP A 378 9.03 9.85 17.68
CA TRP A 378 7.77 10.60 17.67
C TRP A 378 6.51 9.72 17.56
N TYR A 379 6.61 8.53 16.98
CA TYR A 379 5.43 7.64 16.82
C TYR A 379 5.02 6.94 18.12
N TRP A 380 5.95 6.71 19.05
CA TRP A 380 5.67 6.07 20.34
C TRP A 380 5.15 7.03 21.41
N HIS A 381 5.44 8.32 21.30
CA HIS A 381 4.98 9.31 22.30
C HIS A 381 3.54 9.81 22.08
N ALA A 382 3.02 9.73 20.87
CA ALA A 382 1.64 10.15 20.58
C ALA A 382 0.58 9.20 21.19
N THR A 383 0.92 7.92 21.38
CA THR A 383 0.01 6.91 21.97
C THR A 383 -0.05 6.92 23.48
N LYS A 384 0.88 7.58 24.18
CA LYS A 384 0.90 7.65 25.64
C LYS A 384 0.15 8.84 26.24
N ARG A 385 -0.36 9.80 25.43
CA ARG A 385 -1.05 11.00 25.93
C ARG A 385 -2.57 10.95 25.84
N SER A 386 -3.16 9.81 25.57
CA SER A 386 -4.62 9.63 25.57
C SER A 386 -5.07 8.47 26.44
N GLN A 387 -4.56 8.42 27.67
CA GLN A 387 -5.22 7.73 28.78
C GLN A 387 -5.71 8.75 29.78
#